data_587ca92865972fdf663d31acb817abc1
#
_entry.id   587ca92865972fdf663d31acb817abc1
#
_cell.length_a   1.000
_cell.length_b   1.000
_cell.length_c   1.000
_cell.angle_alpha   90.00
_cell.angle_beta   90.00
_cell.angle_gamma   90.00
#
_symmetry.space_group_name_H-M   'P 1'
#
loop_
_entity.id
_entity.type
_entity.pdbx_description
1 polymer ?
#
loop_
_entity_poly.entity_id
_entity_poly.type
_entity_poly.pdbx_seq_one_letter_code
_entity_poly.pdbx_strand_id
1 'polypeptide(L)'
;NKGDIVAVIGVSGSGKSTFLRCLNCMEDPTGGSIMFRGVDIADMNVDINEHRQHMGMVFQHFNLFNNKTVLQNIMLAPVHVRSKGLKLWDTKAKKAIKEEEKERAMTLLKRIGLEDKADVYPSTLSGGQKQRIAIIRSLAMNPDVILFDEPTSALDPEMVGEVLELMKELAHEGMTMVVVTHEMGFAKEVANRVVFIDEGVIKEEGAPEEFFGNPKDARLQDFLSKVL
;
A
#
# COMPACT_ATOMS: atom_id res chain seq x y z
N ASN A 1 -8.53 -3.78 12.63
CA ASN A 1 -9.94 -3.87 12.23
C ASN A 1 -10.14 -3.23 10.86
N LYS A 2 -11.33 -3.42 10.26
CA LYS A 2 -11.66 -2.75 9.01
C LYS A 2 -11.77 -1.24 9.25
N GLY A 3 -11.12 -0.45 8.40
CA GLY A 3 -11.05 1.01 8.52
C GLY A 3 -9.91 1.50 9.43
N ASP A 4 -9.15 0.59 10.06
CA ASP A 4 -8.00 1.00 10.86
C ASP A 4 -6.87 1.51 9.96
N ILE A 5 -6.23 2.60 10.41
CA ILE A 5 -5.05 3.16 9.78
C ILE A 5 -3.91 3.08 10.78
N VAL A 6 -2.99 2.17 10.53
CA VAL A 6 -1.85 1.90 11.40
C VAL A 6 -0.60 2.55 10.80
N ALA A 7 -0.05 3.55 11.46
CA ALA A 7 1.25 4.12 11.10
C ALA A 7 2.38 3.36 11.82
N VAL A 8 3.37 2.90 11.06
CA VAL A 8 4.56 2.22 11.57
C VAL A 8 5.75 3.15 11.39
N ILE A 9 6.35 3.58 12.49
CA ILE A 9 7.48 4.51 12.50
C ILE A 9 8.69 3.90 13.21
N GLY A 10 9.85 4.48 13.02
CA GLY A 10 11.09 4.04 13.65
C GLY A 10 12.33 4.41 12.85
N VAL A 11 13.51 4.17 13.42
CA VAL A 11 14.78 4.47 12.75
C VAL A 11 14.99 3.64 11.48
N SER A 12 15.84 4.13 10.57
CA SER A 12 16.21 3.35 9.39
C SER A 12 16.88 2.04 9.79
N GLY A 13 16.51 0.94 9.12
CA GLY A 13 17.05 -0.39 9.42
C GLY A 13 16.43 -1.08 10.65
N SER A 14 15.43 -0.50 11.32
CA SER A 14 14.79 -1.10 12.51
C SER A 14 13.88 -2.30 12.24
N GLY A 15 13.67 -2.68 10.96
CA GLY A 15 12.84 -3.83 10.59
C GLY A 15 11.41 -3.49 10.13
N LYS A 16 11.04 -2.20 9.98
CA LYS A 16 9.68 -1.77 9.56
C LYS A 16 9.22 -2.40 8.26
N SER A 17 10.05 -2.32 7.21
CA SER A 17 9.73 -2.90 5.89
C SER A 17 9.64 -4.42 5.93
N THR A 18 10.50 -5.09 6.69
CA THR A 18 10.43 -6.54 6.93
C THR A 18 9.12 -6.91 7.62
N PHE A 19 8.77 -6.20 8.70
CA PHE A 19 7.47 -6.38 9.37
C PHE A 19 6.30 -6.22 8.39
N LEU A 20 6.31 -5.14 7.60
CA LEU A 20 5.24 -4.90 6.62
C LEU A 20 5.14 -6.02 5.58
N ARG A 21 6.28 -6.52 5.07
CA ARG A 21 6.33 -7.59 4.08
C ARG A 21 5.94 -8.95 4.64
N CYS A 22 6.13 -9.17 5.93
CA CYS A 22 5.60 -10.36 6.60
C CYS A 22 4.06 -10.34 6.62
N LEU A 23 3.41 -9.17 6.74
CA LEU A 23 1.94 -9.09 6.78
C LEU A 23 1.25 -9.63 5.52
N ASN A 24 1.93 -9.68 4.38
CA ASN A 24 1.44 -10.31 3.15
C ASN A 24 2.28 -11.52 2.71
N CYS A 25 3.11 -12.04 3.63
CA CYS A 25 4.00 -13.19 3.41
C CYS A 25 4.91 -13.03 2.18
N MET A 26 5.32 -11.79 1.84
CA MET A 26 6.43 -11.58 0.89
C MET A 26 7.77 -11.96 1.51
N GLU A 27 7.87 -11.83 2.82
CA GLU A 27 8.90 -12.42 3.66
C GLU A 27 8.22 -13.37 4.64
N ASP A 28 8.71 -14.60 4.74
CA ASP A 28 8.11 -15.60 5.61
C ASP A 28 8.42 -15.27 7.07
N PRO A 29 7.40 -15.17 7.94
CA PRO A 29 7.64 -14.99 9.37
C PRO A 29 8.31 -16.25 9.95
N THR A 30 9.27 -16.07 10.86
CA THR A 30 9.95 -17.19 11.52
C THR A 30 9.09 -17.89 12.57
N GLY A 31 7.94 -17.31 12.91
CA GLY A 31 6.98 -17.87 13.86
C GLY A 31 5.82 -16.91 14.12
N GLY A 32 4.85 -17.37 14.90
CA GLY A 32 3.61 -16.65 15.15
C GLY A 32 2.53 -16.95 14.11
N SER A 33 1.46 -16.14 14.11
CA SER A 33 0.33 -16.27 13.18
C SER A 33 -0.07 -14.92 12.61
N ILE A 34 -0.54 -14.90 11.36
CA ILE A 34 -1.04 -13.70 10.70
C ILE A 34 -2.47 -13.98 10.24
N MET A 35 -3.42 -13.48 11.04
CA MET A 35 -4.84 -13.70 10.77
C MET A 35 -5.37 -12.71 9.76
N PHE A 36 -5.76 -13.19 8.58
CA PHE A 36 -6.42 -12.39 7.55
C PHE A 36 -7.71 -13.08 7.08
N ARG A 37 -8.85 -12.39 7.15
CA ARG A 37 -10.18 -12.94 6.80
C ARG A 37 -10.49 -14.26 7.52
N GLY A 38 -10.02 -14.42 8.76
CA GLY A 38 -10.24 -15.62 9.58
C GLY A 38 -9.31 -16.80 9.25
N VAL A 39 -8.33 -16.62 8.37
CA VAL A 39 -7.33 -17.63 8.00
C VAL A 39 -5.95 -17.19 8.47
N ASP A 40 -5.17 -18.09 9.03
CA ASP A 40 -3.76 -17.85 9.30
C ASP A 40 -2.97 -18.00 7.99
N ILE A 41 -2.61 -16.85 7.41
CA ILE A 41 -1.89 -16.80 6.12
C ILE A 41 -0.40 -17.09 6.25
N ALA A 42 0.13 -17.22 7.48
CA ALA A 42 1.49 -17.67 7.73
C ALA A 42 1.62 -19.22 7.68
N ASP A 43 0.50 -19.94 7.68
CA ASP A 43 0.51 -21.38 7.48
C ASP A 43 0.92 -21.73 6.05
N MET A 44 1.99 -22.49 5.88
CA MET A 44 2.54 -22.92 4.58
C MET A 44 1.58 -23.77 3.72
N ASN A 45 0.49 -24.30 4.32
CA ASN A 45 -0.53 -25.04 3.60
C ASN A 45 -1.58 -24.12 2.92
N VAL A 46 -1.56 -22.82 3.22
CA VAL A 46 -2.49 -21.83 2.65
C VAL A 46 -1.97 -21.32 1.31
N ASP A 47 -2.80 -21.30 0.27
CA ASP A 47 -2.46 -20.60 -0.97
C ASP A 47 -2.52 -19.09 -0.74
N ILE A 48 -1.37 -18.51 -0.39
CA ILE A 48 -1.23 -17.08 -0.12
C ILE A 48 -1.67 -16.20 -1.29
N ASN A 49 -1.61 -16.70 -2.54
CA ASN A 49 -2.00 -15.90 -3.70
C ASN A 49 -3.50 -15.60 -3.74
N GLU A 50 -4.33 -16.45 -3.15
CA GLU A 50 -5.76 -16.16 -2.99
C GLU A 50 -6.00 -15.00 -2.01
N HIS A 51 -5.20 -14.92 -0.95
CA HIS A 51 -5.28 -13.84 0.04
C HIS A 51 -4.67 -12.53 -0.47
N ARG A 52 -3.53 -12.61 -1.18
CA ARG A 52 -2.88 -11.42 -1.78
C ARG A 52 -3.75 -10.67 -2.79
N GLN A 53 -4.75 -11.33 -3.39
CA GLN A 53 -5.72 -10.65 -4.26
C GLN A 53 -6.53 -9.57 -3.51
N HIS A 54 -6.63 -9.70 -2.18
CA HIS A 54 -7.36 -8.81 -1.28
C HIS A 54 -6.43 -7.87 -0.48
N MET A 55 -5.15 -7.88 -0.78
CA MET A 55 -4.13 -7.04 -0.15
C MET A 55 -3.42 -6.20 -1.21
N GLY A 56 -3.53 -4.89 -1.12
CA GLY A 56 -2.72 -3.99 -1.92
C GLY A 56 -1.33 -3.83 -1.31
N MET A 57 -0.30 -3.68 -2.15
CA MET A 57 1.05 -3.33 -1.71
C MET A 57 1.59 -2.19 -2.56
N VAL A 58 2.02 -1.12 -1.90
CA VAL A 58 2.65 0.05 -2.50
C VAL A 58 4.05 0.15 -1.94
N PHE A 59 5.04 0.10 -2.80
CA PHE A 59 6.46 0.08 -2.45
C PHE A 59 7.08 1.47 -2.49
N GLN A 60 8.22 1.63 -1.83
CA GLN A 60 9.08 2.80 -1.90
C GLN A 60 9.48 3.13 -3.35
N HIS A 61 9.88 2.13 -4.12
CA HIS A 61 10.08 2.23 -5.56
C HIS A 61 8.79 1.80 -6.25
N PHE A 62 8.24 2.60 -7.10
CA PHE A 62 6.91 2.51 -7.73
C PHE A 62 6.56 1.12 -8.30
N ASN A 63 7.56 0.33 -8.68
CA ASN A 63 7.45 -1.03 -9.23
C ASN A 63 6.45 -1.15 -10.40
N LEU A 64 6.37 -0.12 -11.24
CA LEU A 64 5.61 -0.17 -12.47
C LEU A 64 6.36 -0.97 -13.53
N PHE A 65 5.62 -1.73 -14.33
CA PHE A 65 6.17 -2.46 -15.47
C PHE A 65 6.54 -1.48 -16.59
N ASN A 66 7.83 -1.25 -16.81
CA ASN A 66 8.32 -0.28 -17.78
C ASN A 66 7.98 -0.62 -19.24
N ASN A 67 7.70 -1.89 -19.53
CA ASN A 67 7.29 -2.39 -20.85
C ASN A 67 5.76 -2.39 -21.08
N LYS A 68 5.01 -1.76 -20.16
CA LYS A 68 3.56 -1.62 -20.24
C LYS A 68 3.17 -0.16 -20.09
N THR A 69 2.09 0.25 -20.77
CA THR A 69 1.51 1.58 -20.56
C THR A 69 0.93 1.70 -19.14
N VAL A 70 0.61 2.92 -18.73
CA VAL A 70 -0.06 3.19 -17.45
C VAL A 70 -1.34 2.36 -17.32
N LEU A 71 -2.21 2.43 -18.31
CA LEU A 71 -3.47 1.67 -18.35
C LEU A 71 -3.22 0.16 -18.23
N GLN A 72 -2.24 -0.36 -18.96
CA GLN A 72 -1.88 -1.78 -18.91
C GLN A 72 -1.33 -2.18 -17.53
N ASN A 73 -0.59 -1.29 -16.85
CA ASN A 73 -0.12 -1.53 -15.49
C ASN A 73 -1.28 -1.70 -14.51
N ILE A 74 -2.30 -0.85 -14.58
CA ILE A 74 -3.46 -0.87 -13.69
C ILE A 74 -4.32 -2.11 -13.97
N MET A 75 -4.54 -2.45 -15.23
CA MET A 75 -5.42 -3.54 -15.66
C MET A 75 -4.81 -4.93 -15.47
N LEU A 76 -3.49 -5.04 -15.32
CA LEU A 76 -2.79 -6.34 -15.41
C LEU A 76 -3.33 -7.37 -14.43
N ALA A 77 -3.35 -7.03 -13.15
CA ALA A 77 -3.78 -7.93 -12.09
C ALA A 77 -5.31 -8.22 -12.13
N PRO A 78 -6.20 -7.21 -12.22
CA PRO A 78 -7.63 -7.46 -12.30
C PRO A 78 -8.04 -8.35 -13.47
N VAL A 79 -7.51 -8.07 -14.65
CA VAL A 79 -7.78 -8.90 -15.85
C VAL A 79 -7.27 -10.32 -15.68
N HIS A 80 -6.07 -10.49 -15.11
CA HIS A 80 -5.49 -11.82 -14.86
C HIS A 80 -6.38 -12.63 -13.90
N VAL A 81 -6.73 -12.05 -12.75
CA VAL A 81 -7.53 -12.72 -11.72
C VAL A 81 -8.92 -13.08 -12.22
N ARG A 82 -9.63 -12.13 -12.85
CA ARG A 82 -10.99 -12.37 -13.39
C ARG A 82 -11.01 -13.33 -14.57
N SER A 83 -9.88 -13.47 -15.28
CA SER A 83 -9.76 -14.43 -16.38
C SER A 83 -9.30 -15.83 -15.92
N LYS A 84 -8.97 -16.00 -14.63
CA LYS A 84 -8.56 -17.29 -14.05
C LYS A 84 -9.69 -18.32 -14.25
N GLY A 85 -9.36 -19.46 -14.84
CA GLY A 85 -10.33 -20.53 -15.14
C GLY A 85 -11.03 -20.43 -16.50
N LEU A 86 -10.94 -19.32 -17.22
CA LEU A 86 -11.45 -19.21 -18.58
C LEU A 86 -10.54 -19.97 -19.56
N LYS A 87 -11.16 -20.76 -20.43
CA LYS A 87 -10.44 -21.53 -21.46
C LYS A 87 -9.93 -20.62 -22.58
N LEU A 88 -8.99 -21.10 -23.38
CA LEU A 88 -8.35 -20.30 -24.44
C LEU A 88 -9.38 -19.76 -25.46
N TRP A 89 -10.44 -20.49 -25.72
CA TRP A 89 -11.48 -20.16 -26.68
C TRP A 89 -12.60 -19.25 -26.15
N ASP A 90 -12.60 -18.93 -24.85
CA ASP A 90 -13.57 -18.00 -24.25
C ASP A 90 -13.22 -16.53 -24.56
N THR A 91 -12.94 -16.26 -25.84
CA THR A 91 -12.45 -14.96 -26.32
C THR A 91 -13.44 -13.84 -26.06
N LYS A 92 -14.76 -14.11 -26.16
CA LYS A 92 -15.80 -13.12 -25.92
C LYS A 92 -15.83 -12.70 -24.44
N ALA A 93 -15.75 -13.67 -23.52
CA ALA A 93 -15.72 -13.40 -22.07
C ALA A 93 -14.46 -12.63 -21.68
N LYS A 94 -13.28 -13.04 -22.19
CA LYS A 94 -12.01 -12.34 -21.94
C LYS A 94 -12.03 -10.89 -22.47
N LYS A 95 -12.65 -10.66 -23.63
CA LYS A 95 -12.80 -9.32 -24.20
C LYS A 95 -13.70 -8.44 -23.34
N ALA A 96 -14.83 -8.99 -22.85
CA ALA A 96 -15.74 -8.28 -21.97
C ALA A 96 -15.05 -7.89 -20.65
N ILE A 97 -14.35 -8.82 -19.98
CA ILE A 97 -13.57 -8.54 -18.76
C ILE A 97 -12.56 -7.42 -19.01
N LYS A 98 -11.83 -7.49 -20.13
CA LYS A 98 -10.82 -6.47 -20.45
C LYS A 98 -11.44 -5.08 -20.64
N GLU A 99 -12.61 -4.99 -21.26
CA GLU A 99 -13.28 -3.71 -21.47
C GLU A 99 -13.82 -3.13 -20.15
N GLU A 100 -14.45 -3.95 -19.30
CA GLU A 100 -14.89 -3.53 -17.97
C GLU A 100 -13.72 -3.05 -17.10
N GLU A 101 -12.59 -3.78 -17.08
CA GLU A 101 -11.43 -3.36 -16.30
C GLU A 101 -10.76 -2.12 -16.88
N LYS A 102 -10.87 -1.89 -18.20
CA LYS A 102 -10.42 -0.65 -18.83
C LYS A 102 -11.24 0.55 -18.34
N GLU A 103 -12.56 0.43 -18.31
CA GLU A 103 -13.45 1.49 -17.81
C GLU A 103 -13.17 1.81 -16.33
N ARG A 104 -12.97 0.77 -15.50
CA ARG A 104 -12.59 0.93 -14.08
C ARG A 104 -11.24 1.60 -13.94
N ALA A 105 -10.23 1.18 -14.70
CA ALA A 105 -8.90 1.77 -14.68
C ALA A 105 -8.92 3.23 -15.12
N MET A 106 -9.71 3.60 -16.15
CA MET A 106 -9.90 4.98 -16.57
C MET A 106 -10.58 5.84 -15.50
N THR A 107 -11.55 5.27 -14.77
CA THR A 107 -12.18 5.96 -13.62
C THR A 107 -11.16 6.25 -12.52
N LEU A 108 -10.29 5.29 -12.19
CA LEU A 108 -9.21 5.47 -11.22
C LEU A 108 -8.17 6.52 -11.69
N LEU A 109 -7.82 6.51 -12.98
CA LEU A 109 -6.92 7.51 -13.56
C LEU A 109 -7.52 8.92 -13.50
N LYS A 110 -8.81 9.05 -13.78
CA LYS A 110 -9.54 10.32 -13.67
C LYS A 110 -9.54 10.84 -12.24
N ARG A 111 -9.70 9.96 -11.25
CA ARG A 111 -9.65 10.31 -9.83
C ARG A 111 -8.36 11.04 -9.44
N ILE A 112 -7.24 10.65 -10.03
CA ILE A 112 -5.91 11.26 -9.76
C ILE A 112 -5.49 12.29 -10.82
N GLY A 113 -6.40 12.67 -11.76
CA GLY A 113 -6.16 13.66 -12.81
C GLY A 113 -5.09 13.24 -13.84
N LEU A 114 -4.98 11.95 -14.12
CA LEU A 114 -3.98 11.40 -15.06
C LEU A 114 -4.60 10.56 -16.19
N GLU A 115 -5.85 10.82 -16.58
CA GLU A 115 -6.51 10.12 -17.67
C GLU A 115 -5.82 10.32 -19.03
N ASP A 116 -5.20 11.48 -19.26
CA ASP A 116 -4.41 11.78 -20.45
C ASP A 116 -3.11 10.97 -20.54
N LYS A 117 -2.69 10.34 -19.44
CA LYS A 117 -1.49 9.50 -19.34
C LYS A 117 -1.76 8.01 -19.51
N ALA A 118 -2.99 7.59 -19.83
CA ALA A 118 -3.35 6.17 -19.92
C ALA A 118 -2.46 5.37 -20.88
N ASP A 119 -2.10 5.92 -22.01
CA ASP A 119 -1.36 5.24 -23.07
C ASP A 119 0.16 5.52 -23.06
N VAL A 120 0.67 6.29 -22.09
CA VAL A 120 2.12 6.55 -21.99
C VAL A 120 2.82 5.49 -21.15
N TYR A 121 4.13 5.38 -21.31
CA TYR A 121 4.98 4.47 -20.52
C TYR A 121 5.50 5.14 -19.24
N PRO A 122 5.76 4.37 -18.18
CA PRO A 122 6.24 4.89 -16.90
C PRO A 122 7.50 5.77 -16.99
N SER A 123 8.37 5.54 -17.98
CA SER A 123 9.59 6.32 -18.16
C SER A 123 9.38 7.81 -18.42
N THR A 124 8.19 8.20 -18.87
CA THR A 124 7.84 9.60 -19.19
C THR A 124 7.17 10.35 -18.04
N LEU A 125 6.96 9.69 -16.90
CA LEU A 125 6.21 10.22 -15.76
C LEU A 125 7.14 10.75 -14.68
N SER A 126 6.68 11.75 -13.92
CA SER A 126 7.35 12.20 -12.70
C SER A 126 7.26 11.14 -11.58
N GLY A 127 8.07 11.27 -10.53
CA GLY A 127 8.03 10.39 -9.37
C GLY A 127 6.65 10.35 -8.70
N GLY A 128 6.06 11.51 -8.43
CA GLY A 128 4.72 11.61 -7.84
C GLY A 128 3.62 11.01 -8.70
N GLN A 129 3.69 11.20 -10.03
CA GLN A 129 2.75 10.53 -10.95
C GLN A 129 2.89 9.01 -10.91
N LYS A 130 4.13 8.48 -10.93
CA LYS A 130 4.38 7.04 -10.80
C LYS A 130 3.83 6.48 -9.50
N GLN A 131 4.00 7.20 -8.39
CA GLN A 131 3.53 6.73 -7.08
C GLN A 131 2.01 6.75 -7.01
N ARG A 132 1.35 7.80 -7.46
CA ARG A 132 -0.13 7.84 -7.53
C ARG A 132 -0.68 6.72 -8.41
N ILE A 133 -0.03 6.42 -9.54
CA ILE A 133 -0.39 5.28 -10.39
C ILE A 133 -0.16 3.94 -9.66
N ALA A 134 0.91 3.78 -8.88
CA ALA A 134 1.15 2.58 -8.09
C ALA A 134 0.06 2.37 -7.02
N ILE A 135 -0.42 3.45 -6.40
CA ILE A 135 -1.54 3.42 -5.45
C ILE A 135 -2.83 2.97 -6.14
N ILE A 136 -3.23 3.61 -7.24
CA ILE A 136 -4.47 3.23 -7.93
C ILE A 136 -4.39 1.85 -8.59
N ARG A 137 -3.20 1.38 -8.99
CA ARG A 137 -2.99 0.00 -9.42
C ARG A 137 -3.33 -0.99 -8.30
N SER A 138 -2.96 -0.68 -7.06
CA SER A 138 -3.33 -1.50 -5.90
C SER A 138 -4.85 -1.43 -5.64
N LEU A 139 -5.45 -0.25 -5.76
CA LEU A 139 -6.91 -0.05 -5.63
C LEU A 139 -7.72 -0.78 -6.71
N ALA A 140 -7.17 -0.97 -7.91
CA ALA A 140 -7.85 -1.67 -9.00
C ALA A 140 -8.26 -3.10 -8.65
N MET A 141 -7.59 -3.73 -7.68
CA MET A 141 -7.94 -5.05 -7.15
C MET A 141 -9.07 -5.02 -6.12
N ASN A 142 -9.57 -3.85 -5.73
CA ASN A 142 -10.55 -3.66 -4.66
C ASN A 142 -10.12 -4.36 -3.35
N PRO A 143 -8.94 -4.03 -2.80
CA PRO A 143 -8.38 -4.73 -1.66
C PRO A 143 -9.10 -4.38 -0.36
N ASP A 144 -9.04 -5.29 0.63
CA ASP A 144 -9.53 -5.04 1.99
C ASP A 144 -8.55 -4.20 2.82
N VAL A 145 -7.25 -4.25 2.46
CA VAL A 145 -6.16 -3.52 3.12
C VAL A 145 -5.09 -3.12 2.10
N ILE A 146 -4.49 -1.95 2.29
CA ILE A 146 -3.32 -1.53 1.53
C ILE A 146 -2.13 -1.35 2.48
N LEU A 147 -1.02 -1.99 2.14
CA LEU A 147 0.26 -1.90 2.82
C LEU A 147 1.15 -0.90 2.07
N PHE A 148 1.62 0.14 2.76
CA PHE A 148 2.48 1.17 2.19
C PHE A 148 3.88 1.08 2.81
N ASP A 149 4.89 0.80 1.99
CA ASP A 149 6.30 0.73 2.39
C ASP A 149 6.99 2.04 1.98
N GLU A 150 7.04 3.02 2.88
CA GLU A 150 7.65 4.34 2.68
C GLU A 150 7.26 5.02 1.36
N PRO A 151 5.96 5.28 1.12
CA PRO A 151 5.45 5.68 -0.19
C PRO A 151 5.94 7.03 -0.71
N THR A 152 6.56 7.86 0.15
CA THR A 152 7.06 9.19 -0.20
C THR A 152 8.58 9.31 -0.25
N SER A 153 9.32 8.32 0.26
CA SER A 153 10.77 8.42 0.47
C SER A 153 11.60 8.51 -0.82
N ALA A 154 11.07 8.06 -1.97
CA ALA A 154 11.72 8.17 -3.28
C ALA A 154 11.23 9.37 -4.11
N LEU A 155 10.55 10.34 -3.47
CA LEU A 155 9.95 11.50 -4.13
C LEU A 155 10.70 12.78 -3.78
N ASP A 156 10.70 13.71 -4.73
CA ASP A 156 11.08 15.09 -4.46
C ASP A 156 10.05 15.75 -3.52
N PRO A 157 10.47 16.65 -2.60
CA PRO A 157 9.58 17.26 -1.62
C PRO A 157 8.31 17.91 -2.20
N GLU A 158 8.41 18.48 -3.40
CA GLU A 158 7.29 19.12 -4.10
C GLU A 158 6.18 18.11 -4.48
N MET A 159 6.52 16.82 -4.60
CA MET A 159 5.59 15.75 -5.03
C MET A 159 5.00 14.96 -3.86
N VAL A 160 5.55 15.10 -2.66
CA VAL A 160 5.11 14.38 -1.46
C VAL A 160 3.66 14.72 -1.13
N GLY A 161 3.29 16.02 -1.18
CA GLY A 161 1.96 16.50 -0.85
C GLY A 161 0.84 15.80 -1.63
N GLU A 162 0.98 15.67 -2.96
CA GLU A 162 -0.04 15.02 -3.81
C GLU A 162 -0.28 13.56 -3.46
N VAL A 163 0.78 12.85 -3.04
CA VAL A 163 0.68 11.44 -2.64
C VAL A 163 0.01 11.32 -1.27
N LEU A 164 0.38 12.17 -0.31
CA LEU A 164 -0.22 12.19 1.02
C LEU A 164 -1.71 12.58 0.96
N GLU A 165 -2.09 13.54 0.12
CA GLU A 165 -3.51 13.90 -0.04
C GLU A 165 -4.33 12.73 -0.60
N LEU A 166 -3.84 12.01 -1.60
CA LEU A 166 -4.50 10.79 -2.09
C LEU A 166 -4.65 9.74 -0.97
N MET A 167 -3.62 9.56 -0.13
CA MET A 167 -3.69 8.62 0.99
C MET A 167 -4.70 9.09 2.06
N LYS A 168 -4.81 10.40 2.32
CA LYS A 168 -5.83 10.97 3.22
C LYS A 168 -7.25 10.74 2.69
N GLU A 169 -7.47 10.95 1.38
CA GLU A 169 -8.76 10.65 0.76
C GLU A 169 -9.16 9.19 0.98
N LEU A 170 -8.22 8.24 0.76
CA LEU A 170 -8.46 6.82 0.99
C LEU A 170 -8.79 6.51 2.46
N ALA A 171 -8.14 7.20 3.38
CA ALA A 171 -8.41 7.10 4.82
C ALA A 171 -9.84 7.54 5.15
N HIS A 172 -10.27 8.69 4.63
CA HIS A 172 -11.63 9.21 4.83
C HIS A 172 -12.70 8.32 4.19
N GLU A 173 -12.37 7.59 3.12
CA GLU A 173 -13.26 6.56 2.53
C GLU A 173 -13.35 5.28 3.35
N GLY A 174 -12.59 5.17 4.45
CA GLY A 174 -12.59 4.00 5.33
C GLY A 174 -11.71 2.85 4.84
N MET A 175 -10.72 3.13 3.97
CA MET A 175 -9.73 2.14 3.56
C MET A 175 -8.87 1.72 4.75
N THR A 176 -8.73 0.41 4.96
CA THR A 176 -7.77 -0.10 5.95
C THR A 176 -6.36 0.04 5.42
N MET A 177 -5.47 0.62 6.20
CA MET A 177 -4.09 0.86 5.77
C MET A 177 -3.08 0.52 6.87
N VAL A 178 -1.93 -0.05 6.46
CA VAL A 178 -0.73 -0.11 7.28
C VAL A 178 0.36 0.65 6.55
N VAL A 179 0.88 1.71 7.15
CA VAL A 179 1.76 2.68 6.49
C VAL A 179 3.07 2.79 7.23
N VAL A 180 4.14 2.27 6.66
CA VAL A 180 5.50 2.59 7.09
C VAL A 180 5.84 3.98 6.54
N THR A 181 6.12 4.94 7.41
CA THR A 181 6.33 6.32 7.00
C THR A 181 7.30 7.08 7.91
N HIS A 182 7.92 8.09 7.33
CA HIS A 182 8.67 9.15 8.04
C HIS A 182 7.89 10.47 8.11
N GLU A 183 6.68 10.51 7.53
CA GLU A 183 5.81 11.69 7.54
C GLU A 183 5.01 11.76 8.85
N MET A 184 5.62 12.37 9.89
CA MET A 184 5.00 12.44 11.23
C MET A 184 3.70 13.25 11.22
N GLY A 185 3.60 14.28 10.38
CA GLY A 185 2.38 15.04 10.18
C GLY A 185 1.22 14.17 9.69
N PHE A 186 1.47 13.35 8.68
CA PHE A 186 0.49 12.38 8.19
C PHE A 186 0.08 11.37 9.26
N ALA A 187 1.06 10.79 9.98
CA ALA A 187 0.78 9.83 11.03
C ALA A 187 -0.08 10.42 12.16
N LYS A 188 0.17 11.68 12.55
CA LYS A 188 -0.63 12.38 13.57
C LYS A 188 -2.06 12.68 13.12
N GLU A 189 -2.24 13.05 11.84
CA GLU A 189 -3.52 13.52 11.30
C GLU A 189 -4.46 12.37 10.96
N VAL A 190 -3.93 11.27 10.44
CA VAL A 190 -4.72 10.25 9.74
C VAL A 190 -4.74 8.91 10.47
N ALA A 191 -3.67 8.54 11.17
CA ALA A 191 -3.61 7.26 11.85
C ALA A 191 -4.56 7.22 13.06
N ASN A 192 -5.15 6.05 13.32
CA ASN A 192 -5.84 5.78 14.56
C ASN A 192 -5.01 4.89 15.52
N ARG A 193 -3.90 4.38 15.01
CA ARG A 193 -2.90 3.64 15.80
C ARG A 193 -1.51 3.89 15.25
N VAL A 194 -0.54 4.14 16.14
CA VAL A 194 0.88 4.30 15.79
C VAL A 194 1.68 3.21 16.48
N VAL A 195 2.64 2.64 15.76
CA VAL A 195 3.55 1.60 16.23
C VAL A 195 4.98 2.07 16.03
N PHE A 196 5.79 2.08 17.09
CA PHE A 196 7.21 2.36 17.02
C PHE A 196 8.02 1.07 17.05
N ILE A 197 8.83 0.86 16.00
CA ILE A 197 9.73 -0.29 15.88
C ILE A 197 11.18 0.20 15.99
N ASP A 198 11.93 -0.40 16.89
CA ASP A 198 13.38 -0.22 17.01
C ASP A 198 14.05 -1.56 17.33
N GLU A 199 15.22 -1.83 16.73
CA GLU A 199 15.97 -3.09 16.89
C GLU A 199 15.15 -4.36 16.64
N GLY A 200 14.23 -4.32 15.68
CA GLY A 200 13.39 -5.46 15.29
C GLY A 200 12.23 -5.78 16.25
N VAL A 201 11.97 -4.94 17.25
CA VAL A 201 10.88 -5.13 18.21
C VAL A 201 9.97 -3.92 18.28
N ILE A 202 8.69 -4.15 18.57
CA ILE A 202 7.74 -3.07 18.89
C ILE A 202 8.07 -2.56 20.30
N LYS A 203 8.52 -1.32 20.40
CA LYS A 203 8.86 -0.67 21.68
C LYS A 203 7.65 -0.02 22.33
N GLU A 204 6.81 0.63 21.51
CA GLU A 204 5.58 1.30 21.97
C GLU A 204 4.52 1.29 20.88
N GLU A 205 3.26 1.24 21.29
CA GLU A 205 2.11 1.44 20.41
C GLU A 205 0.99 2.17 21.14
N GLY A 206 0.20 2.95 20.39
CA GLY A 206 -0.92 3.69 21.00
C GLY A 206 -1.68 4.55 20.00
N ALA A 207 -2.69 5.26 20.51
CA ALA A 207 -3.37 6.30 19.75
C ALA A 207 -2.44 7.49 19.50
N PRO A 208 -2.53 8.18 18.36
CA PRO A 208 -1.61 9.26 18.00
C PRO A 208 -1.47 10.34 19.06
N GLU A 209 -2.57 10.77 19.67
CA GLU A 209 -2.57 11.84 20.69
C GLU A 209 -1.69 11.47 21.89
N GLU A 210 -1.85 10.26 22.44
CA GLU A 210 -1.05 9.78 23.57
C GLU A 210 0.38 9.47 23.13
N PHE A 211 0.54 8.82 22.01
CA PHE A 211 1.81 8.38 21.45
C PHE A 211 2.79 9.53 21.19
N PHE A 212 2.32 10.62 20.55
CA PHE A 212 3.14 11.79 20.25
C PHE A 212 3.17 12.82 21.38
N GLY A 213 2.13 12.88 22.22
CA GLY A 213 2.01 13.86 23.29
C GLY A 213 2.66 13.43 24.61
N ASN A 214 2.69 12.12 24.89
CA ASN A 214 3.23 11.57 26.13
C ASN A 214 3.88 10.19 25.89
N PRO A 215 4.95 10.11 25.06
CA PRO A 215 5.65 8.86 24.81
C PRO A 215 6.26 8.30 26.08
N LYS A 216 6.12 6.99 26.31
CA LYS A 216 6.57 6.30 27.54
C LYS A 216 7.95 5.67 27.35
N ASP A 217 8.24 5.14 26.18
CA ASP A 217 9.52 4.51 25.86
C ASP A 217 10.62 5.55 25.67
N ALA A 218 11.75 5.41 26.35
CA ALA A 218 12.86 6.37 26.30
C ALA A 218 13.49 6.47 24.89
N ARG A 219 13.49 5.37 24.14
CA ARG A 219 13.99 5.36 22.76
C ARG A 219 13.05 6.10 21.82
N LEU A 220 11.72 5.96 22.03
CA LEU A 220 10.73 6.74 21.29
C LEU A 220 10.87 8.23 21.60
N GLN A 221 11.07 8.63 22.86
CA GLN A 221 11.31 10.02 23.24
C GLN A 221 12.54 10.61 22.53
N ASP A 222 13.67 9.89 22.53
CA ASP A 222 14.88 10.29 21.80
C ASP A 222 14.63 10.39 20.29
N PHE A 223 13.92 9.43 19.70
CA PHE A 223 13.57 9.47 18.29
C PHE A 223 12.68 10.68 17.94
N LEU A 224 11.60 10.89 18.68
CA LEU A 224 10.68 11.99 18.42
C LEU A 224 11.34 13.38 18.58
N SER A 225 12.25 13.53 19.56
CA SER A 225 12.98 14.80 19.74
C SER A 225 13.88 15.21 18.57
N LYS A 226 14.19 14.26 17.68
CA LYS A 226 15.04 14.48 16.48
C LYS A 226 14.24 14.69 15.20
N VAL A 227 12.98 14.27 15.18
CA VAL A 227 12.15 14.29 13.97
C VAL A 227 10.94 15.23 14.04
N LEU A 228 10.63 15.74 15.22
CA LEU A 228 9.60 16.78 15.50
C LEU A 228 10.25 18.09 15.86
#